data_0087aacde13227d45e37f36f8a7742fc
#
_entry.id   0087aacde13227d45e37f36f8a7742fc
#
_cell.length_a   1.000
_cell.length_b   1.000
_cell.length_c   1.000
_cell.angle_alpha   90.00
_cell.angle_beta   90.00
_cell.angle_gamma   90.00
#
_symmetry.space_group_name_H-M   'P 1'
#
loop_
_entity.id
_entity.type
_entity.pdbx_description
1 polymer ?
#
loop_
_entity_poly.entity_id
_entity_poly.type
_entity_poly.pdbx_seq_one_letter_code
_entity_poly.pdbx_strand_id
1 'polypeptide(L)'
;SDTIMVASYNPNTQRAVLLSIPRDTYTGSNPKRATASDKINAIYNLTKDPQKTLDAVNELTGLNIQYYMVVKTEALIELVDAIGPIEYYVPTTMDYTDPTQDLRIYLKEGLQEIDGEKAEQLLRFRKNDDGTTFPADYGDNDIGRMRNQREFISAVIDQTITAGNITKLGKILDIAERNLITNVDFDAVKDYLPYAVEFSTDNLQTAVLPGTTPNLSQTNNVSIYLVDKEETKTLIQSLFYPETSETEDGNTTTNSTTANSTSSSTSSKTSSNSSNIKIEVINGSGDKSKLQDAVDILTKKGYDVTKTGTTSTISKTIITNRKEVSDDKMQDIKSTLGVGNISTNKSSTSKVDVQIIIGKDFE
;
A
#
# COMPACT_ATOMS: atom_id res chain seq x y z
N SER A 1 -10.66 12.04 13.88
CA SER A 1 -10.39 10.93 12.96
C SER A 1 -9.14 10.17 13.39
N ASP A 2 -9.17 8.86 13.34
CA ASP A 2 -8.02 8.02 13.68
C ASP A 2 -7.21 7.59 12.45
N THR A 3 -7.76 7.81 11.26
CA THR A 3 -7.11 7.50 9.99
C THR A 3 -7.22 8.72 9.08
N ILE A 4 -6.10 9.15 8.54
CA ILE A 4 -5.99 10.24 7.56
C ILE A 4 -5.10 9.72 6.43
N MET A 5 -5.62 9.76 5.21
CA MET A 5 -4.92 9.31 4.02
C MET A 5 -5.11 10.30 2.87
N VAL A 6 -4.09 10.45 2.05
CA VAL A 6 -4.17 11.12 0.75
C VAL A 6 -4.17 10.04 -0.32
N ALA A 7 -5.17 10.09 -1.18
CA ALA A 7 -5.27 9.21 -2.34
C ALA A 7 -5.15 10.01 -3.63
N SER A 8 -4.46 9.48 -4.61
CA SER A 8 -4.35 10.05 -5.96
C SER A 8 -4.40 8.94 -6.99
N TYR A 9 -5.05 9.21 -8.12
CA TYR A 9 -5.09 8.32 -9.26
C TYR A 9 -4.90 9.10 -10.55
N ASN A 10 -3.99 8.63 -11.38
CA ASN A 10 -3.75 9.16 -12.72
C ASN A 10 -4.27 8.18 -13.76
N PRO A 11 -5.39 8.47 -14.45
CA PRO A 11 -6.00 7.55 -15.41
C PRO A 11 -5.13 7.31 -16.65
N ASN A 12 -4.26 8.24 -17.02
CA ASN A 12 -3.41 8.09 -18.21
C ASN A 12 -2.26 7.11 -17.99
N THR A 13 -1.69 7.11 -16.78
CA THR A 13 -0.59 6.22 -16.40
C THR A 13 -1.05 5.03 -15.59
N GLN A 14 -2.33 4.98 -15.21
CA GLN A 14 -2.92 3.97 -14.31
C GLN A 14 -2.23 3.89 -12.94
N ARG A 15 -1.49 4.91 -12.55
CA ARG A 15 -0.77 4.96 -11.29
C ARG A 15 -1.67 5.50 -10.18
N ALA A 16 -1.70 4.78 -9.06
CA ALA A 16 -2.36 5.24 -7.85
C ALA A 16 -1.35 5.42 -6.71
N VAL A 17 -1.64 6.34 -5.82
CA VAL A 17 -0.86 6.61 -4.61
C VAL A 17 -1.79 6.63 -3.40
N LEU A 18 -1.37 6.00 -2.31
CA LEU A 18 -2.04 6.07 -1.01
C LEU A 18 -1.01 6.45 0.05
N LEU A 19 -1.06 7.69 0.52
CA LEU A 19 -0.17 8.24 1.53
C LEU A 19 -0.88 8.34 2.88
N SER A 20 -0.44 7.58 3.89
CA SER A 20 -0.94 7.68 5.26
C SER A 20 -0.29 8.85 5.99
N ILE A 21 -1.11 9.63 6.69
CA ILE A 21 -0.66 10.71 7.57
C ILE A 21 -0.90 10.24 9.02
N PRO A 22 0.16 10.14 9.84
CA PRO A 22 0.01 9.76 11.24
C PRO A 22 -0.97 10.70 11.96
N ARG A 23 -1.94 10.14 12.69
CA ARG A 23 -2.99 10.92 13.34
C ARG A 23 -2.48 11.94 14.36
N ASP A 24 -1.32 11.66 14.96
CA ASP A 24 -0.68 12.51 15.96
C ASP A 24 0.26 13.56 15.33
N THR A 25 0.23 13.71 13.99
CA THR A 25 1.01 14.73 13.28
C THR A 25 0.74 16.11 13.85
N TYR A 26 1.84 16.77 14.26
CA TYR A 26 1.81 18.09 14.87
C TYR A 26 1.61 19.18 13.81
N THR A 27 0.63 20.03 14.04
CA THR A 27 0.28 21.15 13.16
C THR A 27 0.54 22.52 13.80
N GLY A 28 1.08 22.53 15.02
CA GLY A 28 1.41 23.76 15.73
C GLY A 28 2.80 24.32 15.37
N SER A 29 3.14 25.46 15.95
CA SER A 29 4.38 26.18 15.67
C SER A 29 5.51 25.92 16.66
N ASN A 30 5.22 25.44 17.87
CA ASN A 30 6.22 25.21 18.92
C ASN A 30 5.98 23.90 19.67
N PRO A 31 6.72 22.84 19.35
CA PRO A 31 6.53 21.52 19.98
C PRO A 31 6.67 21.52 21.51
N LYS A 32 7.48 22.41 22.08
CA LYS A 32 7.65 22.55 23.56
C LYS A 32 6.38 23.05 24.27
N ARG A 33 5.39 23.52 23.53
CA ARG A 33 4.08 23.96 24.03
C ARG A 33 2.94 23.14 23.43
N ALA A 34 3.24 21.98 22.88
CA ALA A 34 2.24 21.12 22.24
C ALA A 34 1.09 20.79 23.18
N THR A 35 -0.10 20.78 22.63
CA THR A 35 -1.34 20.33 23.28
C THR A 35 -1.99 19.23 22.43
N ALA A 36 -2.96 18.52 22.98
CA ALA A 36 -3.68 17.51 22.23
C ALA A 36 -4.47 18.10 21.03
N SER A 37 -4.83 19.38 21.10
CA SER A 37 -5.54 20.09 20.02
C SER A 37 -4.64 20.49 18.85
N ASP A 38 -3.31 20.42 19.01
CA ASP A 38 -2.35 20.72 17.95
C ASP A 38 -2.07 19.51 17.05
N LYS A 39 -2.76 18.40 17.24
CA LYS A 39 -2.65 17.22 16.39
C LYS A 39 -3.63 17.30 15.22
N ILE A 40 -3.22 16.80 14.06
CA ILE A 40 -4.05 16.86 12.85
C ILE A 40 -5.41 16.15 13.04
N ASN A 41 -5.47 15.05 13.81
CA ASN A 41 -6.70 14.34 14.08
C ASN A 41 -7.70 15.15 14.94
N ALA A 42 -7.22 16.14 15.70
CA ALA A 42 -8.07 17.00 16.52
C ALA A 42 -8.81 18.03 15.68
N ILE A 43 -8.29 18.45 14.53
CA ILE A 43 -8.85 19.52 13.69
C ILE A 43 -10.32 19.24 13.36
N TYR A 44 -10.61 18.07 12.76
CA TYR A 44 -11.98 17.70 12.41
C TYR A 44 -12.87 17.52 13.64
N ASN A 45 -12.34 16.95 14.73
CA ASN A 45 -13.12 16.75 15.95
C ASN A 45 -13.56 18.07 16.58
N LEU A 46 -12.71 19.10 16.56
CA LEU A 46 -12.95 20.40 17.12
C LEU A 46 -13.80 21.29 16.20
N THR A 47 -13.56 21.24 14.91
CA THR A 47 -14.17 22.17 13.95
C THR A 47 -15.42 21.61 13.29
N LYS A 48 -15.55 20.28 13.21
CA LYS A 48 -16.55 19.56 12.40
C LYS A 48 -16.53 19.92 10.92
N ASP A 49 -15.40 20.49 10.48
CA ASP A 49 -15.19 20.97 9.12
C ASP A 49 -14.04 20.16 8.46
N PRO A 50 -14.35 19.27 7.50
CA PRO A 50 -13.33 18.49 6.80
C PRO A 50 -12.36 19.38 6.00
N GLN A 51 -12.81 20.53 5.50
CA GLN A 51 -11.98 21.46 4.73
C GLN A 51 -10.76 21.90 5.53
N LYS A 52 -10.90 22.16 6.83
CA LYS A 52 -9.78 22.57 7.68
C LYS A 52 -8.73 21.46 7.84
N THR A 53 -9.16 20.21 7.84
CA THR A 53 -8.21 19.09 7.84
C THR A 53 -7.49 18.98 6.49
N LEU A 54 -8.22 19.18 5.39
CA LEU A 54 -7.64 19.20 4.05
C LEU A 54 -6.62 20.33 3.90
N ASP A 55 -6.93 21.54 4.40
CA ASP A 55 -6.02 22.68 4.38
C ASP A 55 -4.72 22.37 5.15
N ALA A 56 -4.82 21.75 6.34
CA ALA A 56 -3.67 21.33 7.12
C ALA A 56 -2.83 20.25 6.40
N VAL A 57 -3.49 19.31 5.69
CA VAL A 57 -2.78 18.31 4.86
C VAL A 57 -2.04 18.99 3.71
N ASN A 58 -2.65 19.94 3.03
CA ASN A 58 -2.01 20.72 1.96
C ASN A 58 -0.80 21.49 2.49
N GLU A 59 -0.90 22.12 3.67
CA GLU A 59 0.23 22.82 4.30
C GLU A 59 1.39 21.87 4.64
N LEU A 60 1.09 20.68 5.16
CA LEU A 60 2.09 19.68 5.53
C LEU A 60 2.80 19.06 4.34
N THR A 61 2.08 18.82 3.25
CA THR A 61 2.57 18.05 2.10
C THR A 61 3.03 18.92 0.93
N GLY A 62 2.57 20.19 0.88
CA GLY A 62 2.76 21.06 -0.29
C GLY A 62 1.90 20.66 -1.50
N LEU A 63 0.96 19.72 -1.33
CA LEU A 63 0.00 19.35 -2.37
C LEU A 63 -1.09 20.41 -2.51
N ASN A 64 -1.82 20.37 -3.62
CA ASN A 64 -3.02 21.17 -3.85
C ASN A 64 -4.24 20.25 -3.95
N ILE A 65 -4.57 19.58 -2.85
CA ILE A 65 -5.73 18.69 -2.76
C ILE A 65 -7.00 19.54 -2.68
N GLN A 66 -8.00 19.21 -3.48
CA GLN A 66 -9.27 19.96 -3.56
C GLN A 66 -10.44 19.16 -3.03
N TYR A 67 -10.31 17.83 -2.96
CA TYR A 67 -11.40 16.94 -2.59
C TYR A 67 -11.10 16.23 -1.28
N TYR A 68 -12.16 16.03 -0.50
CA TYR A 68 -12.10 15.24 0.72
C TYR A 68 -13.24 14.23 0.77
N MET A 69 -13.03 13.18 1.54
CA MET A 69 -14.01 12.15 1.80
C MET A 69 -13.89 11.71 3.26
N VAL A 70 -14.97 11.82 4.02
CA VAL A 70 -15.05 11.33 5.40
C VAL A 70 -15.90 10.08 5.41
N VAL A 71 -15.28 8.95 5.76
CA VAL A 71 -15.91 7.64 5.83
C VAL A 71 -16.30 7.38 7.28
N LYS A 72 -17.56 7.16 7.54
CA LYS A 72 -18.07 6.69 8.82
C LYS A 72 -17.96 5.16 8.88
N THR A 73 -17.94 4.61 10.08
CA THR A 73 -17.83 3.17 10.30
C THR A 73 -18.96 2.40 9.62
N GLU A 74 -20.18 2.90 9.73
CA GLU A 74 -21.37 2.26 9.13
C GLU A 74 -21.26 2.23 7.60
N ALA A 75 -20.72 3.29 7.00
CA ALA A 75 -20.46 3.34 5.55
C ALA A 75 -19.44 2.28 5.11
N LEU A 76 -18.40 2.07 5.91
CA LEU A 76 -17.39 1.05 5.63
C LEU A 76 -18.01 -0.36 5.64
N ILE A 77 -18.84 -0.67 6.65
CA ILE A 77 -19.52 -1.97 6.76
C ILE A 77 -20.40 -2.20 5.52
N GLU A 78 -21.27 -1.23 5.19
CA GLU A 78 -22.15 -1.34 4.01
C GLU A 78 -21.38 -1.49 2.69
N LEU A 79 -20.26 -0.80 2.54
CA LEU A 79 -19.43 -0.89 1.33
C LEU A 79 -18.78 -2.27 1.20
N VAL A 80 -18.19 -2.79 2.28
CA VAL A 80 -17.57 -4.12 2.26
C VAL A 80 -18.63 -5.21 2.01
N ASP A 81 -19.79 -5.12 2.64
CA ASP A 81 -20.88 -6.08 2.43
C ASP A 81 -21.44 -6.04 1.00
N ALA A 82 -21.48 -4.85 0.37
CA ALA A 82 -21.91 -4.72 -1.02
C ALA A 82 -20.92 -5.33 -2.03
N ILE A 83 -19.63 -5.23 -1.74
CA ILE A 83 -18.54 -5.82 -2.52
C ILE A 83 -18.56 -7.34 -2.34
N GLY A 84 -18.87 -7.82 -1.13
CA GLY A 84 -18.79 -9.21 -0.67
C GLY A 84 -17.53 -9.47 0.16
N PRO A 85 -17.48 -10.60 0.86
CA PRO A 85 -16.39 -10.92 1.78
C PRO A 85 -15.04 -10.89 1.05
N ILE A 86 -14.04 -10.34 1.75
CA ILE A 86 -12.69 -10.13 1.23
C ILE A 86 -11.77 -11.17 1.87
N GLU A 87 -11.11 -11.99 1.08
CA GLU A 87 -10.07 -12.89 1.58
C GLU A 87 -8.85 -12.07 1.99
N TYR A 88 -8.49 -12.12 3.29
CA TYR A 88 -7.42 -11.31 3.85
C TYR A 88 -6.63 -12.08 4.91
N TYR A 89 -5.32 -11.90 4.92
CA TYR A 89 -4.46 -12.45 5.96
C TYR A 89 -4.36 -11.50 7.14
N VAL A 90 -5.00 -11.87 8.26
CA VAL A 90 -4.93 -11.12 9.52
C VAL A 90 -3.54 -11.32 10.13
N PRO A 91 -2.75 -10.25 10.32
CA PRO A 91 -1.32 -10.35 10.63
C PRO A 91 -0.98 -10.78 12.05
N THR A 92 -1.96 -10.75 12.95
CA THR A 92 -1.85 -11.17 14.35
C THR A 92 -3.22 -11.45 14.92
N THR A 93 -3.30 -12.26 15.98
CA THR A 93 -4.56 -12.42 16.72
C THR A 93 -4.93 -11.10 17.40
N MET A 94 -6.16 -10.64 17.17
CA MET A 94 -6.72 -9.39 17.68
C MET A 94 -7.80 -9.71 18.70
N ASP A 95 -7.60 -9.28 19.95
CA ASP A 95 -8.53 -9.50 21.06
C ASP A 95 -8.54 -8.24 21.95
N TYR A 96 -9.52 -7.36 21.69
CA TYR A 96 -9.64 -6.07 22.37
C TYR A 96 -11.09 -5.71 22.65
N THR A 97 -11.34 -5.14 23.82
CA THR A 97 -12.67 -4.70 24.25
C THR A 97 -12.62 -3.25 24.72
N ASP A 98 -13.46 -2.40 24.16
CA ASP A 98 -13.69 -1.03 24.64
C ASP A 98 -15.19 -0.81 24.92
N PRO A 99 -15.62 -0.97 26.17
CA PRO A 99 -17.03 -0.78 26.53
C PRO A 99 -17.53 0.66 26.34
N THR A 100 -16.62 1.65 26.30
CA THR A 100 -17.01 3.06 26.14
C THR A 100 -17.39 3.39 24.69
N GLN A 101 -16.92 2.59 23.75
CA GLN A 101 -17.19 2.71 22.32
C GLN A 101 -18.07 1.58 21.79
N ASP A 102 -18.59 0.73 22.67
CA ASP A 102 -19.32 -0.49 22.29
C ASP A 102 -18.55 -1.32 21.24
N LEU A 103 -17.23 -1.43 21.43
CA LEU A 103 -16.34 -2.09 20.50
C LEU A 103 -15.82 -3.40 21.06
N ARG A 104 -16.05 -4.47 20.32
CA ARG A 104 -15.42 -5.77 20.54
C ARG A 104 -14.67 -6.17 19.27
N ILE A 105 -13.37 -6.40 19.39
CA ILE A 105 -12.50 -6.92 18.34
C ILE A 105 -12.14 -8.35 18.72
N TYR A 106 -12.42 -9.29 17.82
CA TYR A 106 -11.97 -10.67 17.95
C TYR A 106 -11.73 -11.28 16.57
N LEU A 107 -10.48 -11.27 16.12
CA LEU A 107 -10.04 -11.88 14.88
C LEU A 107 -8.81 -12.76 15.15
N LYS A 108 -8.82 -13.97 14.64
CA LYS A 108 -7.65 -14.86 14.73
C LYS A 108 -6.64 -14.49 13.64
N GLU A 109 -5.37 -14.68 13.94
CA GLU A 109 -4.30 -14.62 12.94
C GLU A 109 -4.53 -15.63 11.80
N GLY A 110 -4.20 -15.26 10.58
CA GLY A 110 -4.25 -16.13 9.41
C GLY A 110 -5.23 -15.69 8.33
N LEU A 111 -5.28 -16.48 7.26
CA LEU A 111 -6.14 -16.23 6.11
C LEU A 111 -7.60 -16.49 6.47
N GLN A 112 -8.47 -15.52 6.22
CA GLN A 112 -9.90 -15.64 6.48
C GLN A 112 -10.72 -14.66 5.65
N GLU A 113 -12.02 -14.91 5.54
CA GLU A 113 -12.97 -13.98 4.93
C GLU A 113 -13.34 -12.86 5.89
N ILE A 114 -13.20 -11.63 5.43
CA ILE A 114 -13.51 -10.38 6.14
C ILE A 114 -14.77 -9.78 5.51
N ASP A 115 -15.89 -9.82 6.25
CA ASP A 115 -17.12 -9.09 5.98
C ASP A 115 -17.05 -7.66 6.54
N GLY A 116 -18.15 -6.91 6.47
CA GLY A 116 -18.19 -5.52 6.94
C GLY A 116 -17.89 -5.37 8.43
N GLU A 117 -18.43 -6.23 9.29
CA GLU A 117 -18.19 -6.18 10.74
C GLU A 117 -16.74 -6.50 11.08
N LYS A 118 -16.18 -7.53 10.46
CA LYS A 118 -14.76 -7.86 10.63
C LYS A 118 -13.84 -6.80 10.07
N ALA A 119 -14.23 -6.12 8.98
CA ALA A 119 -13.48 -5.00 8.42
C ALA A 119 -13.40 -3.84 9.41
N GLU A 120 -14.49 -3.50 10.11
CA GLU A 120 -14.46 -2.52 11.19
C GLU A 120 -13.45 -2.93 12.27
N GLN A 121 -13.57 -4.16 12.78
CA GLN A 121 -12.67 -4.70 13.81
C GLN A 121 -11.20 -4.61 13.36
N LEU A 122 -10.90 -5.09 12.15
CA LEU A 122 -9.56 -5.11 11.55
C LEU A 122 -8.94 -3.72 11.45
N LEU A 123 -9.70 -2.73 11.00
CA LEU A 123 -9.22 -1.37 10.75
C LEU A 123 -9.12 -0.52 12.03
N ARG A 124 -9.87 -0.88 13.09
CA ARG A 124 -9.83 -0.22 14.40
C ARG A 124 -8.79 -0.81 15.33
N PHE A 125 -8.32 -2.03 15.08
CA PHE A 125 -7.36 -2.70 15.93
C PHE A 125 -6.04 -1.92 16.02
N ARG A 126 -5.51 -1.83 17.23
CA ARG A 126 -4.23 -1.20 17.54
C ARG A 126 -3.37 -2.05 18.46
N LYS A 127 -3.98 -2.63 19.49
CA LYS A 127 -3.36 -3.51 20.49
C LYS A 127 -4.43 -4.36 21.17
N ASN A 128 -4.01 -5.45 21.74
CA ASN A 128 -4.81 -6.35 22.55
C ASN A 128 -5.04 -5.81 23.99
N ASP A 129 -5.97 -6.37 24.72
CA ASP A 129 -6.24 -6.03 26.12
C ASP A 129 -5.02 -6.29 27.02
N ASP A 130 -4.17 -7.28 26.69
CA ASP A 130 -2.93 -7.59 27.38
C ASP A 130 -1.75 -6.67 27.00
N GLY A 131 -1.98 -5.71 26.09
CA GLY A 131 -0.99 -4.76 25.60
C GLY A 131 -0.14 -5.24 24.44
N THR A 132 -0.28 -6.50 24.00
CA THR A 132 0.39 -6.98 22.78
C THR A 132 -0.18 -6.28 21.55
N THR A 133 0.60 -6.21 20.47
CA THR A 133 0.26 -5.50 19.25
C THR A 133 0.73 -6.28 18.03
N PHE A 134 0.78 -5.65 16.87
CA PHE A 134 1.33 -6.25 15.66
C PHE A 134 2.77 -6.74 15.86
N PRO A 135 3.23 -7.72 15.09
CA PRO A 135 4.64 -8.13 15.09
C PRO A 135 5.57 -6.94 14.87
N ALA A 136 6.75 -6.95 15.50
CA ALA A 136 7.70 -5.83 15.45
C ALA A 136 8.10 -5.42 14.02
N ASP A 137 8.20 -6.38 13.12
CA ASP A 137 8.50 -6.19 11.70
C ASP A 137 7.30 -5.70 10.88
N TYR A 138 6.08 -5.87 11.41
CA TYR A 138 4.87 -5.30 10.84
C TYR A 138 4.69 -3.84 11.24
N GLY A 139 5.22 -3.46 12.39
CA GLY A 139 5.16 -2.13 12.99
C GLY A 139 4.27 -2.08 14.24
N ASP A 140 4.74 -1.37 15.28
CA ASP A 140 4.04 -1.26 16.55
C ASP A 140 2.77 -0.42 16.47
N ASN A 141 1.74 -0.79 17.23
CA ASN A 141 0.59 0.04 17.53
C ASN A 141 0.02 0.80 16.31
N ASP A 142 0.20 2.12 16.26
CA ASP A 142 -0.31 2.98 15.19
C ASP A 142 0.37 2.74 13.84
N ILE A 143 1.65 2.41 13.81
CA ILE A 143 2.38 2.12 12.57
C ILE A 143 1.82 0.83 11.96
N GLY A 144 1.67 -0.21 12.78
CA GLY A 144 1.05 -1.47 12.35
C GLY A 144 -0.39 -1.28 11.88
N ARG A 145 -1.18 -0.49 12.62
CA ARG A 145 -2.54 -0.15 12.21
C ARG A 145 -2.58 0.56 10.85
N MET A 146 -1.75 1.57 10.63
CA MET A 146 -1.70 2.28 9.34
C MET A 146 -1.27 1.36 8.19
N ARG A 147 -0.36 0.42 8.45
CA ARG A 147 0.04 -0.58 7.47
C ARG A 147 -1.12 -1.53 7.15
N ASN A 148 -1.76 -2.10 8.19
CA ASN A 148 -2.90 -2.98 8.04
C ASN A 148 -4.05 -2.31 7.27
N GLN A 149 -4.32 -1.03 7.56
CA GLN A 149 -5.33 -0.26 6.85
C GLN A 149 -5.02 -0.12 5.35
N ARG A 150 -3.77 0.18 4.98
CA ARG A 150 -3.38 0.29 3.56
C ARG A 150 -3.47 -1.05 2.84
N GLU A 151 -3.00 -2.12 3.48
CA GLU A 151 -3.05 -3.47 2.91
C GLU A 151 -4.49 -3.94 2.72
N PHE A 152 -5.37 -3.67 3.69
CA PHE A 152 -6.79 -4.00 3.57
C PHE A 152 -7.49 -3.15 2.49
N ILE A 153 -7.20 -1.84 2.39
CA ILE A 153 -7.73 -1.00 1.30
C ILE A 153 -7.31 -1.55 -0.06
N SER A 154 -6.07 -2.02 -0.20
CA SER A 154 -5.61 -2.67 -1.44
C SER A 154 -6.44 -3.91 -1.76
N ALA A 155 -6.72 -4.76 -0.76
CA ALA A 155 -7.57 -5.94 -0.93
C ALA A 155 -9.04 -5.57 -1.26
N VAL A 156 -9.58 -4.49 -0.68
CA VAL A 156 -10.89 -3.94 -1.03
C VAL A 156 -10.94 -3.51 -2.50
N ILE A 157 -9.90 -2.81 -2.96
CA ILE A 157 -9.80 -2.38 -4.35
C ILE A 157 -9.74 -3.60 -5.27
N ASP A 158 -8.86 -4.56 -4.99
CA ASP A 158 -8.75 -5.80 -5.78
C ASP A 158 -10.09 -6.53 -5.88
N GLN A 159 -10.81 -6.67 -4.77
CA GLN A 159 -12.13 -7.31 -4.76
C GLN A 159 -13.16 -6.51 -5.54
N THR A 160 -13.11 -5.16 -5.47
CA THR A 160 -14.06 -4.27 -6.15
C THR A 160 -13.93 -4.34 -7.66
N ILE A 161 -12.70 -4.46 -8.18
CA ILE A 161 -12.43 -4.51 -9.63
C ILE A 161 -12.55 -5.91 -10.23
N THR A 162 -13.00 -6.92 -9.47
CA THR A 162 -13.29 -8.25 -10.04
C THR A 162 -14.43 -8.18 -11.04
N ALA A 163 -14.42 -9.08 -12.03
CA ALA A 163 -15.45 -9.14 -13.08
C ALA A 163 -16.89 -9.23 -12.52
N GLY A 164 -17.06 -9.89 -11.38
CA GLY A 164 -18.36 -10.01 -10.70
C GLY A 164 -18.84 -8.71 -10.06
N ASN A 165 -17.92 -7.86 -9.58
CA ASN A 165 -18.24 -6.63 -8.87
C ASN A 165 -18.25 -5.39 -9.76
N ILE A 166 -17.59 -5.42 -10.92
CA ILE A 166 -17.65 -4.33 -11.93
C ILE A 166 -19.09 -3.98 -12.27
N THR A 167 -19.96 -4.98 -12.40
CA THR A 167 -21.40 -4.76 -12.64
C THR A 167 -22.15 -4.12 -11.47
N LYS A 168 -21.55 -4.14 -10.28
CA LYS A 168 -22.11 -3.56 -9.06
C LYS A 168 -21.55 -2.16 -8.75
N LEU A 169 -20.59 -1.64 -9.54
CA LEU A 169 -19.95 -0.35 -9.28
C LEU A 169 -20.95 0.80 -9.09
N GLY A 170 -22.02 0.83 -9.89
CA GLY A 170 -23.09 1.81 -9.71
C GLY A 170 -23.72 1.75 -8.32
N LYS A 171 -24.05 0.54 -7.82
CA LYS A 171 -24.59 0.35 -6.47
C LYS A 171 -23.58 0.76 -5.38
N ILE A 172 -22.29 0.45 -5.58
CA ILE A 172 -21.23 0.83 -4.64
C ILE A 172 -21.11 2.36 -4.57
N LEU A 173 -21.17 3.06 -5.71
CA LEU A 173 -21.21 4.52 -5.76
C LEU A 173 -22.45 5.10 -5.07
N ASP A 174 -23.63 4.53 -5.26
CA ASP A 174 -24.86 4.96 -4.59
C ASP A 174 -24.76 4.82 -3.06
N ILE A 175 -24.09 3.75 -2.57
CA ILE A 175 -23.83 3.56 -1.12
C ILE A 175 -22.84 4.63 -0.64
N ALA A 176 -21.77 4.87 -1.41
CA ALA A 176 -20.77 5.89 -1.09
C ALA A 176 -21.41 7.28 -1.01
N GLU A 177 -22.20 7.67 -2.01
CA GLU A 177 -22.88 8.97 -2.06
C GLU A 177 -23.77 9.23 -0.84
N ARG A 178 -24.50 8.20 -0.37
CA ARG A 178 -25.41 8.34 0.78
C ARG A 178 -24.72 8.38 2.12
N ASN A 179 -23.55 7.74 2.24
CA ASN A 179 -22.91 7.47 3.53
C ASN A 179 -21.62 8.26 3.76
N LEU A 180 -21.10 8.96 2.74
CA LEU A 180 -19.88 9.74 2.84
C LEU A 180 -20.17 11.24 3.00
N ILE A 181 -19.34 11.91 3.80
CA ILE A 181 -19.30 13.38 3.82
C ILE A 181 -18.16 13.79 2.88
N THR A 182 -18.50 14.43 1.77
CA THR A 182 -17.55 14.76 0.73
C THR A 182 -17.97 15.98 -0.07
N ASN A 183 -17.02 16.63 -0.73
CA ASN A 183 -17.25 17.65 -1.75
C ASN A 183 -17.03 17.11 -3.17
N VAL A 184 -16.88 15.81 -3.32
CA VAL A 184 -16.76 15.15 -4.64
C VAL A 184 -18.13 15.09 -5.31
N ASP A 185 -18.18 15.45 -6.57
CA ASP A 185 -19.35 15.23 -7.43
C ASP A 185 -19.35 13.77 -7.93
N PHE A 186 -20.30 12.98 -7.43
CA PHE A 186 -20.40 11.56 -7.80
C PHE A 186 -20.81 11.34 -9.26
N ASP A 187 -21.50 12.29 -9.88
CA ASP A 187 -21.78 12.19 -11.33
C ASP A 187 -20.48 12.31 -12.13
N ALA A 188 -19.58 13.21 -11.74
CA ALA A 188 -18.26 13.28 -12.34
C ALA A 188 -17.42 12.01 -12.08
N VAL A 189 -17.56 11.36 -10.92
CA VAL A 189 -16.87 10.09 -10.61
C VAL A 189 -17.31 8.96 -11.58
N LYS A 190 -18.55 8.95 -11.99
CA LYS A 190 -19.07 7.93 -12.96
C LYS A 190 -18.31 7.96 -14.28
N ASP A 191 -17.81 9.12 -14.71
CA ASP A 191 -17.01 9.25 -15.92
C ASP A 191 -15.66 8.55 -15.84
N TYR A 192 -15.17 8.30 -14.61
CA TYR A 192 -13.92 7.57 -14.35
C TYR A 192 -14.10 6.06 -14.20
N LEU A 193 -15.32 5.54 -14.15
CA LEU A 193 -15.57 4.09 -14.01
C LEU A 193 -14.89 3.23 -15.10
N PRO A 194 -14.83 3.65 -16.39
CA PRO A 194 -14.11 2.87 -17.38
C PRO A 194 -12.64 2.65 -17.05
N TYR A 195 -11.99 3.64 -16.45
CA TYR A 195 -10.57 3.54 -16.03
C TYR A 195 -10.37 2.64 -14.80
N ALA A 196 -11.39 2.53 -13.94
CA ALA A 196 -11.33 1.62 -12.79
C ALA A 196 -11.26 0.14 -13.21
N VAL A 197 -11.86 -0.21 -14.35
CA VAL A 197 -11.85 -1.57 -14.91
C VAL A 197 -10.45 -1.99 -15.38
N GLU A 198 -9.66 -1.02 -15.82
CA GLU A 198 -8.30 -1.24 -16.32
C GLU A 198 -7.25 -1.13 -15.24
N PHE A 199 -7.63 -0.64 -14.04
CA PHE A 199 -6.71 -0.44 -12.94
C PHE A 199 -6.23 -1.78 -12.36
N SER A 200 -4.95 -1.83 -11.96
CA SER A 200 -4.35 -2.92 -11.17
C SER A 200 -3.71 -2.35 -9.92
N THR A 201 -3.90 -3.02 -8.79
CA THR A 201 -3.21 -2.68 -7.54
C THR A 201 -1.69 -2.86 -7.61
N ASP A 202 -1.17 -3.53 -8.64
CA ASP A 202 0.27 -3.52 -8.95
C ASP A 202 0.78 -2.09 -9.22
N ASN A 203 -0.10 -1.17 -9.62
CA ASN A 203 0.23 0.24 -9.85
C ASN A 203 -0.07 1.13 -8.64
N LEU A 204 -0.52 0.54 -7.51
CA LEU A 204 -0.75 1.26 -6.27
C LEU A 204 0.55 1.39 -5.47
N GLN A 205 0.98 2.61 -5.27
CA GLN A 205 2.09 2.93 -4.38
C GLN A 205 1.57 3.38 -3.02
N THR A 206 2.12 2.82 -1.95
CA THR A 206 1.73 3.17 -0.59
C THR A 206 2.90 3.72 0.19
N ALA A 207 2.66 4.76 1.00
CA ALA A 207 3.68 5.37 1.84
C ALA A 207 3.09 5.90 3.15
N VAL A 208 3.96 6.26 4.06
CA VAL A 208 3.64 7.01 5.29
C VAL A 208 4.40 8.32 5.23
N LEU A 209 3.78 9.41 5.66
CA LEU A 209 4.42 10.71 5.79
C LEU A 209 5.63 10.58 6.72
N PRO A 210 6.86 10.94 6.28
CA PRO A 210 8.08 10.76 7.06
C PRO A 210 8.15 11.71 8.25
N GLY A 211 8.75 11.24 9.34
CA GLY A 211 8.91 12.01 10.56
C GLY A 211 9.27 11.15 11.76
N THR A 212 9.20 11.73 12.93
CA THR A 212 9.60 11.08 14.19
C THR A 212 8.66 11.44 15.34
N THR A 213 8.62 10.56 16.34
CA THR A 213 7.94 10.83 17.61
C THR A 213 9.00 11.21 18.65
N PRO A 214 9.12 12.50 19.05
CA PRO A 214 10.08 12.93 20.03
C PRO A 214 9.72 12.45 21.45
N ASN A 215 10.70 12.51 22.37
CA ASN A 215 10.46 12.20 23.76
C ASN A 215 9.44 13.18 24.39
N LEU A 216 8.59 12.70 25.27
CA LEU A 216 7.53 13.48 25.92
C LEU A 216 8.07 14.75 26.62
N SER A 217 9.29 14.69 27.18
CA SER A 217 9.96 15.84 27.81
C SER A 217 10.22 17.02 26.85
N GLN A 218 10.23 16.76 25.55
CA GLN A 218 10.46 17.76 24.49
C GLN A 218 9.16 18.38 23.96
N THR A 219 8.00 17.83 24.36
CA THR A 219 6.70 18.10 23.74
C THR A 219 5.60 18.40 24.77
N ASN A 220 5.96 19.02 25.90
CA ASN A 220 4.99 19.34 26.96
C ASN A 220 4.20 18.12 27.48
N ASN A 221 4.85 16.94 27.52
CA ASN A 221 4.25 15.65 27.88
C ASN A 221 3.10 15.20 26.95
N VAL A 222 3.03 15.74 25.74
CA VAL A 222 2.06 15.32 24.71
C VAL A 222 2.78 14.48 23.65
N SER A 223 2.30 13.27 23.39
CA SER A 223 2.82 12.46 22.27
C SER A 223 2.38 13.09 20.95
N ILE A 224 3.33 13.56 20.15
CA ILE A 224 3.12 14.14 18.83
C ILE A 224 4.05 13.49 17.81
N TYR A 225 3.70 13.58 16.54
CA TYR A 225 4.52 13.17 15.42
C TYR A 225 5.04 14.41 14.68
N LEU A 226 6.35 14.59 14.64
CA LEU A 226 6.99 15.69 13.92
C LEU A 226 7.37 15.24 12.52
N VAL A 227 6.82 15.92 11.53
CA VAL A 227 7.09 15.66 10.11
C VAL A 227 8.52 16.09 9.75
N ASP A 228 9.24 15.24 9.04
CA ASP A 228 10.48 15.63 8.36
C ASP A 228 10.13 16.34 7.05
N LYS A 229 10.39 17.64 6.98
CA LYS A 229 10.00 18.48 5.84
C LYS A 229 10.78 18.15 4.56
N GLU A 230 12.06 17.83 4.68
CA GLU A 230 12.90 17.55 3.52
C GLU A 230 12.60 16.16 2.94
N GLU A 231 12.50 15.16 3.81
CA GLU A 231 12.08 13.82 3.38
C GLU A 231 10.66 13.84 2.81
N THR A 232 9.75 14.63 3.41
CA THR A 232 8.38 14.81 2.89
C THR A 232 8.39 15.38 1.49
N LYS A 233 9.16 16.44 1.25
CA LYS A 233 9.25 17.07 -0.07
C LYS A 233 9.77 16.06 -1.11
N THR A 234 10.81 15.32 -0.77
CA THR A 234 11.38 14.27 -1.64
C THR A 234 10.35 13.18 -1.93
N LEU A 235 9.65 12.70 -0.89
CA LEU A 235 8.60 11.68 -1.03
C LEU A 235 7.45 12.16 -1.91
N ILE A 236 6.94 13.36 -1.68
CA ILE A 236 5.85 13.95 -2.46
C ILE A 236 6.25 14.09 -3.93
N GLN A 237 7.47 14.58 -4.20
CA GLN A 237 7.98 14.69 -5.57
C GLN A 237 8.00 13.32 -6.26
N SER A 238 8.52 12.30 -5.60
CA SER A 238 8.63 10.95 -6.18
C SER A 238 7.29 10.26 -6.40
N LEU A 239 6.33 10.49 -5.50
CA LEU A 239 5.03 9.81 -5.53
C LEU A 239 4.01 10.50 -6.43
N PHE A 240 3.91 11.84 -6.35
CA PHE A 240 2.83 12.58 -7.02
C PHE A 240 3.30 13.28 -8.30
N TYR A 241 4.61 13.54 -8.43
CA TYR A 241 5.21 14.23 -9.58
C TYR A 241 6.42 13.46 -10.13
N PRO A 242 6.26 12.16 -10.48
CA PRO A 242 7.38 11.44 -11.08
C PRO A 242 7.77 12.12 -12.38
N GLU A 243 9.07 12.38 -12.57
CA GLU A 243 9.59 12.88 -13.83
C GLU A 243 9.19 11.90 -14.94
N THR A 244 8.35 12.36 -15.84
CA THR A 244 8.21 11.69 -17.14
C THR A 244 9.54 11.88 -17.83
N SER A 245 10.28 10.80 -18.10
CA SER A 245 11.39 10.82 -19.03
C SER A 245 10.83 11.10 -20.43
N GLU A 246 10.54 12.36 -20.70
CA GLU A 246 10.45 12.80 -22.07
C GLU A 246 11.86 12.66 -22.62
N THR A 247 12.04 11.72 -23.52
CA THR A 247 13.16 11.69 -24.45
C THR A 247 13.08 12.98 -25.27
N GLU A 248 13.78 14.02 -24.80
CA GLU A 248 14.14 15.11 -25.69
C GLU A 248 15.02 14.52 -26.78
N ASP A 249 14.45 14.31 -27.96
CA ASP A 249 15.16 14.18 -29.22
C ASP A 249 15.88 15.50 -29.48
N GLY A 250 16.97 15.70 -28.80
CA GLY A 250 17.95 16.78 -29.00
C GLY A 250 19.16 16.25 -29.77
N ASN A 251 19.00 16.20 -31.08
CA ASN A 251 20.11 16.02 -32.04
C ASN A 251 21.32 16.87 -31.69
N THR A 252 22.39 16.26 -31.16
CA THR A 252 23.74 16.84 -31.25
C THR A 252 24.72 15.75 -31.64
N THR A 253 25.04 15.77 -32.92
CA THR A 253 26.14 15.07 -33.58
C THR A 253 27.47 15.43 -32.95
N THR A 254 28.15 14.45 -32.37
CA THR A 254 29.62 14.48 -32.35
C THR A 254 30.19 13.06 -32.47
N ASN A 255 30.90 12.87 -33.53
CA ASN A 255 31.72 11.72 -33.90
C ASN A 255 32.79 11.40 -32.86
N SER A 256 33.01 10.13 -32.57
CA SER A 256 34.35 9.49 -32.74
C SER A 256 34.29 8.00 -32.37
N THR A 257 34.40 7.19 -33.36
CA THR A 257 35.45 6.18 -33.69
C THR A 257 35.68 5.01 -32.70
N THR A 258 35.21 3.85 -33.15
CA THR A 258 35.88 2.54 -33.26
C THR A 258 36.57 1.91 -32.05
N ALA A 259 36.10 0.75 -31.62
CA ALA A 259 36.87 -0.51 -31.64
C ALA A 259 35.99 -1.74 -31.43
N ASN A 260 36.17 -2.62 -32.36
CA ASN A 260 35.65 -3.95 -32.55
C ASN A 260 36.29 -4.92 -31.56
N SER A 261 35.55 -5.85 -30.95
CA SER A 261 36.09 -7.21 -30.75
C SER A 261 34.95 -8.20 -30.55
N THR A 262 34.81 -9.01 -31.53
CA THR A 262 34.09 -10.25 -31.64
C THR A 262 34.70 -11.32 -30.70
N SER A 263 33.92 -12.03 -29.93
CA SER A 263 34.21 -13.44 -29.65
C SER A 263 32.94 -14.19 -29.36
N SER A 264 32.68 -15.11 -30.25
CA SER A 264 31.74 -16.23 -30.21
C SER A 264 32.22 -17.30 -29.25
N SER A 265 31.31 -17.89 -28.47
CA SER A 265 31.37 -19.32 -28.15
C SER A 265 30.00 -19.84 -27.67
N THR A 266 29.38 -20.51 -28.46
CA THR A 266 28.74 -21.82 -28.61
C THR A 266 28.31 -22.53 -27.32
N SER A 267 26.98 -22.70 -27.26
CA SER A 267 26.15 -23.87 -26.87
C SER A 267 26.49 -24.69 -25.63
N SER A 268 25.47 -24.80 -24.77
CA SER A 268 24.87 -26.09 -24.50
C SER A 268 23.39 -25.92 -24.10
N LYS A 269 22.53 -26.47 -24.96
CA LYS A 269 21.12 -26.67 -24.69
C LYS A 269 20.94 -27.69 -23.58
N THR A 270 20.34 -27.32 -22.49
CA THR A 270 19.58 -28.23 -21.64
C THR A 270 18.17 -27.73 -21.60
N SER A 271 17.31 -28.41 -22.30
CA SER A 271 15.86 -28.12 -22.37
C SER A 271 15.23 -28.48 -21.02
N SER A 272 14.79 -27.45 -20.29
CA SER A 272 13.72 -27.59 -19.33
C SER A 272 12.68 -26.55 -19.71
N ASN A 273 11.46 -27.00 -20.03
CA ASN A 273 10.29 -26.18 -20.28
C ASN A 273 9.99 -25.32 -19.06
N SER A 274 10.70 -24.21 -18.91
CA SER A 274 10.24 -23.10 -18.08
C SER A 274 9.22 -22.34 -18.89
N SER A 275 7.93 -22.62 -18.62
CA SER A 275 6.81 -21.79 -19.06
C SER A 275 7.14 -20.33 -18.79
N ASN A 276 6.71 -19.43 -19.68
CA ASN A 276 6.81 -17.95 -19.60
C ASN A 276 6.08 -17.38 -18.36
N ILE A 277 6.49 -17.81 -17.15
CA ILE A 277 5.94 -17.26 -15.91
C ILE A 277 6.59 -15.89 -15.69
N LYS A 278 5.79 -14.85 -15.73
CA LYS A 278 6.22 -13.48 -15.48
C LYS A 278 6.26 -13.22 -13.98
N ILE A 279 7.43 -12.82 -13.49
CA ILE A 279 7.67 -12.58 -12.06
C ILE A 279 7.97 -11.11 -11.82
N GLU A 280 7.36 -10.55 -10.77
CA GLU A 280 7.77 -9.29 -10.15
C GLU A 280 8.55 -9.60 -8.87
N VAL A 281 9.72 -8.95 -8.70
CA VAL A 281 10.55 -9.08 -7.49
C VAL A 281 10.61 -7.72 -6.78
N ILE A 282 10.15 -7.68 -5.54
CA ILE A 282 10.11 -6.49 -4.70
C ILE A 282 11.06 -6.68 -3.53
N ASN A 283 11.96 -5.73 -3.34
CA ASN A 283 12.89 -5.77 -2.22
C ASN A 283 12.26 -5.21 -0.94
N GLY A 284 11.98 -6.08 0.01
CA GLY A 284 11.58 -5.79 1.38
C GLY A 284 12.60 -6.26 2.41
N SER A 285 13.84 -6.61 2.02
CA SER A 285 14.89 -7.06 2.95
C SER A 285 15.54 -5.92 3.73
N GLY A 286 15.50 -4.70 3.16
CA GLY A 286 16.24 -3.54 3.65
C GLY A 286 17.69 -3.46 3.12
N ASP A 287 18.19 -4.50 2.45
CA ASP A 287 19.51 -4.55 1.80
C ASP A 287 19.34 -4.46 0.27
N LYS A 288 19.93 -3.43 -0.35
CA LYS A 288 19.78 -3.16 -1.79
C LYS A 288 20.37 -4.26 -2.68
N SER A 289 21.39 -4.99 -2.20
CA SER A 289 22.04 -6.05 -2.98
C SER A 289 21.12 -7.25 -3.20
N LYS A 290 20.25 -7.55 -2.24
CA LYS A 290 19.36 -8.72 -2.25
C LYS A 290 18.36 -8.72 -3.41
N LEU A 291 17.98 -7.56 -3.92
CA LEU A 291 17.12 -7.47 -5.11
C LEU A 291 17.80 -8.10 -6.32
N GLN A 292 19.06 -7.72 -6.58
CA GLN A 292 19.80 -8.22 -7.73
C GLN A 292 20.11 -9.71 -7.57
N ASP A 293 20.48 -10.15 -6.37
CA ASP A 293 20.75 -11.57 -6.06
C ASP A 293 19.53 -12.45 -6.38
N ALA A 294 18.34 -12.02 -5.96
CA ALA A 294 17.11 -12.77 -6.24
C ALA A 294 16.74 -12.77 -7.73
N VAL A 295 16.91 -11.64 -8.42
CA VAL A 295 16.69 -11.53 -9.87
C VAL A 295 17.63 -12.47 -10.61
N ASP A 296 18.90 -12.50 -10.24
CA ASP A 296 19.91 -13.34 -10.87
C ASP A 296 19.64 -14.84 -10.66
N ILE A 297 19.25 -15.23 -9.45
CA ILE A 297 18.89 -16.61 -9.11
C ILE A 297 17.68 -17.08 -9.93
N LEU A 298 16.62 -16.27 -9.98
CA LEU A 298 15.39 -16.60 -10.73
C LEU A 298 15.64 -16.66 -12.24
N THR A 299 16.36 -15.68 -12.78
CA THR A 299 16.70 -15.61 -14.22
C THR A 299 17.60 -16.75 -14.63
N LYS A 300 18.60 -17.12 -13.80
CA LYS A 300 19.47 -18.27 -14.03
C LYS A 300 18.69 -19.59 -14.05
N LYS A 301 17.62 -19.68 -13.29
CA LYS A 301 16.71 -20.84 -13.29
C LYS A 301 15.76 -20.84 -14.50
N GLY A 302 15.67 -19.74 -15.24
CA GLY A 302 14.87 -19.61 -16.46
C GLY A 302 13.50 -18.97 -16.26
N TYR A 303 13.27 -18.29 -15.15
CA TYR A 303 12.08 -17.47 -14.94
C TYR A 303 12.24 -16.08 -15.59
N ASP A 304 11.11 -15.52 -16.02
CA ASP A 304 11.05 -14.19 -16.64
C ASP A 304 10.73 -13.11 -15.60
N VAL A 305 11.78 -12.46 -15.07
CA VAL A 305 11.60 -11.34 -14.15
C VAL A 305 11.33 -10.06 -14.95
N THR A 306 10.05 -9.70 -15.06
CA THR A 306 9.59 -8.59 -15.90
C THR A 306 9.50 -7.25 -15.17
N LYS A 307 9.50 -7.28 -13.82
CA LYS A 307 9.35 -6.07 -13.00
C LYS A 307 10.12 -6.21 -11.69
N THR A 308 10.71 -5.10 -11.23
CA THR A 308 11.38 -5.01 -9.94
C THR A 308 10.92 -3.77 -9.19
N GLY A 309 10.97 -3.84 -7.84
CA GLY A 309 10.55 -2.74 -6.97
C GLY A 309 11.21 -2.80 -5.59
N THR A 310 10.83 -1.86 -4.74
CA THR A 310 11.26 -1.82 -3.33
C THR A 310 10.07 -1.47 -2.45
N THR A 311 9.98 -2.10 -1.29
CA THR A 311 8.93 -1.84 -0.30
C THR A 311 9.54 -1.66 1.10
N SER A 312 8.69 -1.37 2.09
CA SER A 312 9.11 -1.40 3.50
C SER A 312 9.67 -2.78 3.88
N THR A 313 10.59 -2.79 4.83
CA THR A 313 11.28 -4.01 5.25
C THR A 313 10.31 -5.01 5.88
N ILE A 314 10.41 -6.26 5.45
CA ILE A 314 9.66 -7.41 5.99
C ILE A 314 10.61 -8.49 6.48
N SER A 315 10.18 -9.29 7.46
CA SER A 315 11.03 -10.34 8.05
C SER A 315 11.13 -11.57 7.18
N LYS A 316 10.03 -11.95 6.53
CA LYS A 316 9.88 -13.18 5.77
C LYS A 316 9.58 -12.90 4.31
N THR A 317 10.22 -13.63 3.44
CA THR A 317 9.94 -13.60 2.01
C THR A 317 8.55 -14.16 1.73
N ILE A 318 7.79 -13.47 0.88
CA ILE A 318 6.43 -13.82 0.47
C ILE A 318 6.43 -14.09 -1.04
N ILE A 319 5.87 -15.21 -1.45
CA ILE A 319 5.72 -15.61 -2.85
C ILE A 319 4.23 -15.72 -3.15
N THR A 320 3.68 -14.75 -3.85
CA THR A 320 2.24 -14.64 -4.10
C THR A 320 1.90 -15.11 -5.50
N ASN A 321 1.03 -16.11 -5.61
CA ASN A 321 0.42 -16.52 -6.87
C ASN A 321 -0.65 -15.51 -7.26
N ARG A 322 -0.38 -14.71 -8.31
CA ARG A 322 -1.27 -13.64 -8.80
C ARG A 322 -2.22 -14.11 -9.90
N LYS A 323 -1.90 -15.24 -10.52
CA LYS A 323 -2.71 -15.92 -11.54
C LYS A 323 -2.83 -17.42 -11.24
N GLU A 324 -3.09 -18.23 -12.23
CA GLU A 324 -3.25 -19.68 -12.06
C GLU A 324 -1.94 -20.44 -12.29
N VAL A 325 -0.88 -20.04 -11.59
CA VAL A 325 0.38 -20.80 -11.60
C VAL A 325 0.20 -22.06 -10.75
N SER A 326 0.60 -23.21 -11.28
CA SER A 326 0.45 -24.49 -10.58
C SER A 326 1.29 -24.56 -9.30
N ASP A 327 0.80 -25.30 -8.31
CA ASP A 327 1.49 -25.47 -7.02
C ASP A 327 2.92 -26.01 -7.17
N ASP A 328 3.17 -26.93 -8.12
CA ASP A 328 4.51 -27.44 -8.40
C ASP A 328 5.47 -26.31 -8.83
N LYS A 329 4.99 -25.35 -9.65
CA LYS A 329 5.80 -24.21 -10.07
C LYS A 329 6.01 -23.20 -8.95
N MET A 330 5.01 -22.99 -8.11
CA MET A 330 5.15 -22.14 -6.90
C MET A 330 6.17 -22.74 -5.93
N GLN A 331 6.18 -24.08 -5.74
CA GLN A 331 7.17 -24.76 -4.93
C GLN A 331 8.58 -24.73 -5.57
N ASP A 332 8.69 -24.81 -6.90
CA ASP A 332 9.98 -24.67 -7.60
C ASP A 332 10.56 -23.26 -7.43
N ILE A 333 9.73 -22.22 -7.50
CA ILE A 333 10.15 -20.82 -7.22
C ILE A 333 10.65 -20.70 -5.78
N LYS A 334 9.88 -21.20 -4.80
CA LYS A 334 10.28 -21.19 -3.39
C LYS A 334 11.62 -21.94 -3.18
N SER A 335 11.76 -23.12 -3.76
CA SER A 335 12.99 -23.92 -3.67
C SER A 335 14.18 -23.24 -4.33
N THR A 336 13.93 -22.47 -5.39
CA THR A 336 14.95 -21.69 -6.11
C THR A 336 15.47 -20.55 -5.26
N LEU A 337 14.59 -19.86 -4.51
CA LEU A 337 14.97 -18.79 -3.58
C LEU A 337 15.52 -19.32 -2.25
N GLY A 338 15.25 -20.57 -1.91
CA GLY A 338 15.63 -21.18 -0.62
C GLY A 338 14.76 -20.78 0.55
N VAL A 339 13.93 -19.75 0.40
CA VAL A 339 13.05 -19.17 1.42
C VAL A 339 11.71 -18.77 0.83
N GLY A 340 10.77 -18.41 1.67
CA GLY A 340 9.49 -17.77 1.30
C GLY A 340 8.26 -18.55 1.73
N ASN A 341 7.22 -17.81 2.04
CA ASN A 341 5.88 -18.33 2.29
C ASN A 341 5.04 -18.15 1.03
N ILE A 342 4.48 -19.25 0.53
CA ILE A 342 3.60 -19.21 -0.64
C ILE A 342 2.22 -18.76 -0.17
N SER A 343 1.68 -17.74 -0.85
CA SER A 343 0.32 -17.27 -0.70
C SER A 343 -0.38 -17.20 -2.06
N THR A 344 -1.69 -17.13 -2.07
CA THR A 344 -2.48 -16.96 -3.29
C THR A 344 -3.33 -15.71 -3.14
N ASN A 345 -3.11 -14.76 -4.04
CA ASN A 345 -3.94 -13.58 -4.17
C ASN A 345 -4.14 -13.31 -5.67
N LYS A 346 -5.11 -14.04 -6.25
CA LYS A 346 -5.39 -14.00 -7.69
C LYS A 346 -5.98 -12.66 -8.08
N SER A 347 -5.42 -12.04 -9.10
CA SER A 347 -5.93 -10.80 -9.69
C SER A 347 -5.99 -10.95 -11.21
N SER A 348 -7.17 -10.78 -11.78
CA SER A 348 -7.38 -10.82 -13.22
C SER A 348 -6.70 -9.66 -13.95
N THR A 349 -6.38 -8.60 -13.24
CA THR A 349 -5.73 -7.38 -13.76
C THR A 349 -4.22 -7.40 -13.60
N SER A 350 -3.67 -8.33 -12.81
CA SER A 350 -2.21 -8.45 -12.63
C SER A 350 -1.49 -8.70 -13.95
N LYS A 351 -0.41 -7.94 -14.22
CA LYS A 351 0.46 -8.10 -15.39
C LYS A 351 1.52 -9.17 -15.19
N VAL A 352 1.70 -9.65 -13.95
CA VAL A 352 2.62 -10.71 -13.58
C VAL A 352 1.87 -11.93 -13.07
N ASP A 353 2.48 -13.09 -13.19
CA ASP A 353 1.87 -14.35 -12.77
C ASP A 353 2.21 -14.66 -11.30
N VAL A 354 3.42 -14.23 -10.87
CA VAL A 354 3.90 -14.37 -9.48
C VAL A 354 4.53 -13.06 -9.02
N GLN A 355 4.21 -12.66 -7.82
CA GLN A 355 4.86 -11.54 -7.13
C GLN A 355 5.68 -12.08 -5.96
N ILE A 356 6.92 -11.64 -5.85
CA ILE A 356 7.83 -12.03 -4.78
C ILE A 356 8.27 -10.81 -4.01
N ILE A 357 8.00 -10.78 -2.71
CA ILE A 357 8.54 -9.75 -1.81
C ILE A 357 9.62 -10.41 -0.97
N ILE A 358 10.87 -9.98 -1.19
CA ILE A 358 12.03 -10.54 -0.49
C ILE A 358 12.10 -9.96 0.92
N GLY A 359 12.15 -10.83 1.92
CA GLY A 359 12.32 -10.48 3.31
C GLY A 359 13.78 -10.53 3.79
N LYS A 360 13.98 -10.26 5.08
CA LYS A 360 15.29 -10.38 5.74
C LYS A 360 15.83 -11.81 5.80
N ASP A 361 14.97 -12.80 5.63
CA ASP A 361 15.32 -14.23 5.64
C ASP A 361 15.94 -14.72 4.32
N PHE A 362 15.98 -13.89 3.30
CA PHE A 362 16.68 -14.18 2.07
C PHE A 362 18.18 -13.88 2.24
N GLU A 363 19.04 -14.90 2.13
CA GLU A 363 20.49 -14.82 2.33
C GLU A 363 21.27 -14.53 1.03
#